data_0e6bc56ae9350451be3a0859dcd1c7a5
#
_entry.id   0e6bc56ae9350451be3a0859dcd1c7a5
#
_cell.length_a   1.000
_cell.length_b   1.000
_cell.length_c   1.000
_cell.angle_alpha   90.00
_cell.angle_beta   90.00
_cell.angle_gamma   90.00
#
_symmetry.space_group_name_H-M   'P 1'
#
loop_
_entity.id
_entity.type
_entity.pdbx_description
1 polymer ?
#
loop_
_entity_poly.entity_id
_entity_poly.type
_entity_poly.pdbx_seq_one_letter_code
_entity_poly.pdbx_strand_id
1 'polypeptide(L)'
;RLLDTLIPHINKSIAYFIHRLDQPYRIEFDQEFKAHIYTESYDREIAYNNLSTGQKKTVDIAIVFGILQNVISNVDMNVLVMDELMSNMDTEARNVMLSVLKDSMGEGKSIFIVNHAEMNDDYFDHKIRVSLHNHKIRVQLKKKDAPKDMIVRASHYEKIF
;
A
#
# COMPACT_ATOMS: atom_id res chain seq x y z
N ARG A 1 -5.55 4.05 27.86
CA ARG A 1 -6.36 4.62 26.75
C ARG A 1 -6.11 3.80 25.49
N LEU A 2 -7.07 3.77 24.53
CA LEU A 2 -6.93 2.97 23.30
C LEU A 2 -5.68 3.37 22.49
N LEU A 3 -5.39 4.65 22.39
CA LEU A 3 -4.22 5.18 21.68
C LEU A 3 -2.90 4.72 22.31
N ASP A 4 -2.81 4.65 23.63
CA ASP A 4 -1.56 4.24 24.30
C ASP A 4 -1.14 2.81 23.95
N THR A 5 -2.11 1.97 23.57
CA THR A 5 -1.86 0.60 23.13
C THR A 5 -1.64 0.53 21.62
N LEU A 6 -2.37 1.33 20.83
CA LEU A 6 -2.37 1.26 19.37
C LEU A 6 -1.13 1.93 18.74
N ILE A 7 -0.72 3.09 19.27
CA ILE A 7 0.40 3.88 18.71
C ILE A 7 1.71 3.07 18.64
N PRO A 8 2.14 2.34 19.67
CA PRO A 8 3.35 1.52 19.56
C PRO A 8 3.29 0.48 18.43
N HIS A 9 2.12 -0.12 18.19
CA HIS A 9 1.94 -1.09 17.10
C HIS A 9 2.00 -0.41 15.73
N ILE A 10 1.37 0.76 15.58
CA ILE A 10 1.43 1.57 14.36
C ILE A 10 2.88 1.97 14.09
N ASN A 11 3.59 2.51 15.07
CA ASN A 11 4.99 2.92 14.92
C ASN A 11 5.90 1.76 14.51
N LYS A 12 5.70 0.58 15.09
CA LYS A 12 6.43 -0.63 14.71
C LYS A 12 6.16 -1.02 13.25
N SER A 13 4.91 -0.95 12.82
CA SER A 13 4.53 -1.26 11.44
C SER A 13 5.10 -0.24 10.45
N ILE A 14 5.05 1.05 10.77
CA ILE A 14 5.65 2.12 9.94
C ILE A 14 7.17 1.91 9.83
N ALA A 15 7.85 1.65 10.93
CA ALA A 15 9.30 1.38 10.94
C ALA A 15 9.64 0.17 10.05
N TYR A 16 8.82 -0.88 10.07
CA TYR A 16 8.98 -2.02 9.18
C TYR A 16 8.89 -1.63 7.70
N PHE A 17 7.91 -0.80 7.33
CA PHE A 17 7.76 -0.33 5.94
C PHE A 17 8.90 0.57 5.51
N ILE A 18 9.29 1.54 6.33
CA ILE A 18 10.41 2.45 6.05
C ILE A 18 11.70 1.67 5.82
N HIS A 19 11.99 0.68 6.66
CA HIS A 19 13.14 -0.20 6.49
C HIS A 19 13.05 -1.03 5.20
N ARG A 20 11.89 -1.59 4.86
CA ARG A 20 11.68 -2.36 3.63
C ARG A 20 11.80 -1.51 2.36
N LEU A 21 11.50 -0.21 2.45
CA LEU A 21 11.66 0.77 1.37
C LEU A 21 13.07 1.38 1.32
N ASP A 22 14.00 0.90 2.14
CA ASP A 22 15.39 1.38 2.25
C ASP A 22 15.46 2.92 2.41
N GLN A 23 14.62 3.46 3.29
CA GLN A 23 14.55 4.90 3.51
C GLN A 23 15.29 5.30 4.78
N PRO A 24 16.10 6.41 4.74
CA PRO A 24 16.91 6.85 5.86
C PRO A 24 16.12 7.69 6.87
N TYR A 25 14.87 7.30 7.14
CA TYR A 25 13.97 8.03 8.04
C TYR A 25 13.44 7.10 9.12
N ARG A 26 13.16 7.70 10.28
CA ARG A 26 12.33 7.14 11.33
C ARG A 26 11.10 8.00 11.47
N ILE A 27 9.92 7.38 11.46
CA ILE A 27 8.64 8.06 11.59
C ILE A 27 7.93 7.50 12.83
N GLU A 28 7.50 8.39 13.70
CA GLU A 28 6.82 8.04 14.95
C GLU A 28 5.60 8.92 15.17
N PHE A 29 4.51 8.30 15.57
CA PHE A 29 3.35 9.01 16.10
C PHE A 29 3.49 9.16 17.61
N ASP A 30 3.18 10.36 18.11
CA ASP A 30 3.06 10.64 19.54
C ASP A 30 1.65 10.31 20.07
N GLN A 31 1.44 10.53 21.36
CA GLN A 31 0.15 10.27 22.01
C GLN A 31 -0.99 11.18 21.55
N GLU A 32 -0.69 12.27 20.88
CA GLU A 32 -1.65 13.18 20.25
C GLU A 32 -1.96 12.78 18.80
N PHE A 33 -1.41 11.64 18.34
CA PHE A 33 -1.50 11.15 16.96
C PHE A 33 -0.88 12.12 15.94
N LYS A 34 0.19 12.81 16.34
CA LYS A 34 0.99 13.66 15.48
C LYS A 34 2.22 12.90 15.00
N ALA A 35 2.49 12.94 13.68
CA ALA A 35 3.64 12.28 13.09
C ALA A 35 4.90 13.16 13.22
N HIS A 36 5.98 12.55 13.67
CA HIS A 36 7.32 13.11 13.73
C HIS A 36 8.24 12.33 12.81
N ILE A 37 9.05 13.02 12.03
CA ILE A 37 9.99 12.42 11.07
C ILE A 37 11.41 12.77 11.49
N TYR A 38 12.25 11.75 11.65
CA TYR A 38 13.64 11.92 12.04
C TYR A 38 14.58 11.37 10.97
N THR A 39 15.76 11.98 10.81
CA THR A 39 16.84 11.35 10.06
C THR A 39 17.46 10.25 10.89
N GLU A 40 17.71 9.10 10.29
CA GLU A 40 18.32 7.96 10.97
C GLU A 40 19.76 8.29 11.45
N SER A 41 20.53 9.07 10.67
CA SER A 41 21.94 9.35 10.96
C SER A 41 22.17 10.32 12.12
N TYR A 42 21.23 11.22 12.41
CA TYR A 42 21.47 12.32 13.38
C TYR A 42 20.38 12.45 14.44
N ASP A 43 19.39 11.60 14.42
CA ASP A 43 18.18 11.69 15.28
C ASP A 43 17.57 13.11 15.28
N ARG A 44 17.68 13.80 14.14
CA ARG A 44 17.20 15.17 13.98
C ARG A 44 15.80 15.15 13.37
N GLU A 45 14.88 15.79 14.02
CA GLU A 45 13.54 15.99 13.48
C GLU A 45 13.56 16.87 12.21
N ILE A 46 12.84 16.41 11.19
CA ILE A 46 12.70 17.10 9.91
C ILE A 46 11.23 17.48 9.75
N ALA A 47 10.98 18.74 9.42
CA ALA A 47 9.64 19.15 9.03
C ALA A 47 9.24 18.48 7.70
N TYR A 48 8.02 17.94 7.65
CA TYR A 48 7.47 17.28 6.45
C TYR A 48 7.62 18.15 5.18
N ASN A 49 7.46 19.47 5.31
CA ASN A 49 7.58 20.41 4.20
C ASN A 49 9.00 20.49 3.60
N ASN A 50 10.01 20.10 4.34
CA ASN A 50 11.41 20.10 3.90
C ASN A 50 11.78 18.85 3.07
N LEU A 51 10.89 17.86 3.02
CA LEU A 51 11.05 16.68 2.19
C LEU A 51 10.78 16.98 0.71
N SER A 52 11.54 16.35 -0.18
CA SER A 52 11.24 16.35 -1.61
C SER A 52 9.90 15.68 -1.91
N THR A 53 9.35 15.91 -3.09
CA THR A 53 8.07 15.30 -3.50
C THR A 53 8.10 13.77 -3.44
N GLY A 54 9.20 13.14 -3.86
CA GLY A 54 9.37 11.69 -3.77
C GLY A 54 9.42 11.20 -2.32
N GLN A 55 10.20 11.89 -1.47
CA GLN A 55 10.31 11.57 -0.05
C GLN A 55 8.96 11.70 0.68
N LYS A 56 8.20 12.78 0.41
CA LYS A 56 6.83 12.95 0.94
C LYS A 56 5.95 11.75 0.61
N LYS A 57 5.94 11.34 -0.67
CA LYS A 57 5.16 10.17 -1.10
C LYS A 57 5.55 8.90 -0.37
N THR A 58 6.85 8.65 -0.20
CA THR A 58 7.33 7.47 0.52
C THR A 58 6.91 7.49 1.98
N VAL A 59 7.01 8.63 2.64
CA VAL A 59 6.55 8.83 4.02
C VAL A 59 5.05 8.60 4.13
N ASP A 60 4.25 9.22 3.27
CA ASP A 60 2.78 9.07 3.25
C ASP A 60 2.36 7.62 3.07
N ILE A 61 3.02 6.92 2.15
CA ILE A 61 2.78 5.51 1.88
C ILE A 61 3.14 4.65 3.10
N ALA A 62 4.30 4.86 3.70
CA ALA A 62 4.71 4.11 4.88
C ALA A 62 3.73 4.30 6.05
N ILE A 63 3.23 5.52 6.25
CA ILE A 63 2.20 5.82 7.25
C ILE A 63 0.89 5.08 6.93
N VAL A 64 0.39 5.24 5.70
CA VAL A 64 -0.88 4.59 5.30
C VAL A 64 -0.80 3.07 5.47
N PHE A 65 0.29 2.45 5.02
CA PHE A 65 0.43 1.01 5.12
C PHE A 65 0.74 0.53 6.54
N GLY A 66 1.48 1.30 7.33
CA GLY A 66 1.68 1.00 8.74
C GLY A 66 0.37 0.97 9.52
N ILE A 67 -0.53 1.92 9.25
CA ILE A 67 -1.87 1.95 9.83
C ILE A 67 -2.71 0.80 9.27
N LEU A 68 -2.71 0.61 7.94
CA LEU A 68 -3.49 -0.42 7.27
C LEU A 68 -3.13 -1.83 7.77
N GLN A 69 -1.84 -2.12 7.96
CA GLN A 69 -1.39 -3.40 8.50
C GLN A 69 -1.99 -3.69 9.89
N ASN A 70 -2.06 -2.67 10.74
CA ASN A 70 -2.68 -2.81 12.06
C ASN A 70 -4.19 -3.04 11.96
N VAL A 71 -4.87 -2.37 11.02
CA VAL A 71 -6.30 -2.60 10.77
C VAL A 71 -6.53 -4.03 10.26
N ILE A 72 -5.76 -4.47 9.26
CA ILE A 72 -5.87 -5.83 8.69
C ILE A 72 -5.63 -6.90 9.75
N SER A 73 -4.65 -6.69 10.64
CA SER A 73 -4.28 -7.68 11.66
C SER A 73 -5.30 -7.77 12.82
N ASN A 74 -6.03 -6.70 13.09
CA ASN A 74 -6.94 -6.61 14.24
C ASN A 74 -8.42 -6.66 13.87
N VAL A 75 -8.75 -6.52 12.58
CA VAL A 75 -10.13 -6.59 12.08
C VAL A 75 -10.26 -7.82 11.20
N ASP A 76 -11.31 -8.60 11.42
CA ASP A 76 -11.63 -9.75 10.53
C ASP A 76 -12.16 -9.25 9.20
N MET A 77 -11.24 -8.78 8.37
CA MET A 77 -11.50 -8.17 7.08
C MET A 77 -11.17 -9.17 5.97
N ASN A 78 -12.18 -9.55 5.20
CA ASN A 78 -12.03 -10.55 4.13
C ASN A 78 -11.72 -9.93 2.77
N VAL A 79 -12.00 -8.64 2.60
CA VAL A 79 -11.81 -7.93 1.32
C VAL A 79 -11.16 -6.58 1.57
N LEU A 80 -10.10 -6.30 0.81
CA LEU A 80 -9.44 -5.01 0.73
C LEU A 80 -9.49 -4.50 -0.70
N VAL A 81 -9.96 -3.26 -0.89
CA VAL A 81 -9.97 -2.60 -2.19
C VAL A 81 -9.08 -1.37 -2.12
N MET A 82 -8.11 -1.28 -3.00
CA MET A 82 -7.20 -0.14 -3.12
C MET A 82 -7.34 0.47 -4.51
N ASP A 83 -7.70 1.76 -4.56
CA ASP A 83 -7.87 2.50 -5.79
C ASP A 83 -6.76 3.53 -5.96
N GLU A 84 -5.95 3.36 -7.02
CA GLU A 84 -4.85 4.24 -7.43
C GLU A 84 -3.78 4.54 -6.36
N LEU A 85 -3.80 3.86 -5.22
CA LEU A 85 -2.89 4.13 -4.10
C LEU A 85 -1.41 3.99 -4.49
N MET A 86 -1.11 3.09 -5.44
CA MET A 86 0.25 2.81 -5.91
C MET A 86 0.63 3.53 -7.21
N SER A 87 -0.24 4.37 -7.77
CA SER A 87 -0.07 4.96 -9.11
C SER A 87 1.16 5.85 -9.25
N ASN A 88 1.60 6.46 -8.15
CA ASN A 88 2.72 7.40 -8.14
C ASN A 88 4.00 6.82 -7.51
N MET A 89 4.03 5.51 -7.28
CA MET A 89 5.22 4.82 -6.76
C MET A 89 6.11 4.36 -7.92
N ASP A 90 7.42 4.30 -7.68
CA ASP A 90 8.31 3.59 -8.57
C ASP A 90 8.06 2.07 -8.52
N THR A 91 8.69 1.34 -9.42
CA THR A 91 8.46 -0.11 -9.56
C THR A 91 8.94 -0.89 -8.34
N GLU A 92 10.05 -0.48 -7.74
CA GLU A 92 10.63 -1.16 -6.59
C GLU A 92 9.75 -1.01 -5.36
N ALA A 93 9.36 0.22 -5.03
CA ALA A 93 8.43 0.50 -3.94
C ALA A 93 7.09 -0.24 -4.11
N ARG A 94 6.54 -0.29 -5.34
CA ARG A 94 5.32 -1.07 -5.62
C ARG A 94 5.50 -2.56 -5.34
N ASN A 95 6.63 -3.14 -5.74
CA ASN A 95 6.90 -4.56 -5.51
C ASN A 95 7.04 -4.88 -4.02
N VAL A 96 7.73 -4.02 -3.27
CA VAL A 96 7.83 -4.14 -1.81
C VAL A 96 6.44 -4.11 -1.18
N MET A 97 5.60 -3.17 -1.59
CA MET A 97 4.25 -3.04 -1.06
C MET A 97 3.36 -4.26 -1.37
N LEU A 98 3.41 -4.75 -2.60
CA LEU A 98 2.67 -5.96 -2.98
C LEU A 98 3.12 -7.18 -2.17
N SER A 99 4.42 -7.33 -1.96
CA SER A 99 4.97 -8.40 -1.12
C SER A 99 4.43 -8.29 0.32
N VAL A 100 4.50 -7.11 0.91
CA VAL A 100 4.03 -6.90 2.29
C VAL A 100 2.52 -7.11 2.43
N LEU A 101 1.73 -6.65 1.47
CA LEU A 101 0.28 -6.89 1.46
C LEU A 101 -0.03 -8.38 1.40
N LYS A 102 0.65 -9.11 0.52
CA LYS A 102 0.50 -10.56 0.40
C LYS A 102 0.81 -11.26 1.72
N ASP A 103 1.93 -10.89 2.36
CA ASP A 103 2.37 -11.47 3.63
C ASP A 103 1.40 -11.13 4.79
N SER A 104 0.75 -9.95 4.74
CA SER A 104 -0.10 -9.46 5.83
C SER A 104 -1.53 -9.96 5.79
N MET A 105 -2.04 -10.31 4.61
CA MET A 105 -3.47 -10.65 4.47
C MET A 105 -3.81 -12.08 4.90
N GLY A 106 -2.86 -13.01 4.85
CA GLY A 106 -3.12 -14.41 5.17
C GLY A 106 -4.07 -15.12 4.19
N GLU A 107 -4.34 -16.39 4.45
CA GLU A 107 -5.20 -17.21 3.60
C GLU A 107 -6.69 -16.78 3.70
N GLY A 108 -7.41 -16.93 2.59
CA GLY A 108 -8.86 -16.72 2.53
C GLY A 108 -9.31 -15.26 2.37
N LYS A 109 -8.37 -14.33 2.25
CA LYS A 109 -8.67 -12.90 2.05
C LYS A 109 -8.42 -12.48 0.60
N SER A 110 -9.15 -11.46 0.13
CA SER A 110 -9.05 -10.96 -1.24
C SER A 110 -8.60 -9.51 -1.27
N ILE A 111 -7.58 -9.20 -2.09
CA ILE A 111 -7.14 -7.83 -2.33
C ILE A 111 -7.45 -7.45 -3.77
N PHE A 112 -8.19 -6.37 -3.95
CA PHE A 112 -8.46 -5.76 -5.24
C PHE A 112 -7.62 -4.48 -5.38
N ILE A 113 -6.78 -4.42 -6.41
CA ILE A 113 -5.95 -3.26 -6.70
C ILE A 113 -6.38 -2.67 -8.03
N VAL A 114 -6.88 -1.44 -8.00
CA VAL A 114 -7.16 -0.65 -9.20
C VAL A 114 -5.96 0.26 -9.47
N ASN A 115 -5.36 0.14 -10.64
CA ASN A 115 -4.19 0.95 -11.01
C ASN A 115 -4.10 1.11 -12.52
N HIS A 116 -3.69 2.31 -12.97
CA HIS A 116 -3.45 2.60 -14.39
C HIS A 116 -2.03 2.25 -14.83
N ALA A 117 -1.05 2.23 -13.92
CA ALA A 117 0.32 1.86 -14.24
C ALA A 117 0.46 0.35 -14.44
N GLU A 118 1.41 -0.04 -15.28
CA GLU A 118 1.79 -1.44 -15.38
C GLU A 118 2.35 -1.96 -14.06
N MET A 119 1.91 -3.16 -13.68
CA MET A 119 2.36 -3.85 -12.48
C MET A 119 2.88 -5.24 -12.86
N ASN A 120 3.81 -5.76 -12.07
CA ASN A 120 4.30 -7.11 -12.29
C ASN A 120 3.17 -8.11 -12.06
N ASP A 121 2.80 -8.83 -13.13
CA ASP A 121 1.70 -9.80 -13.12
C ASP A 121 1.98 -11.00 -12.18
N ASP A 122 3.24 -11.20 -11.75
CA ASP A 122 3.61 -12.31 -10.85
C ASP A 122 3.03 -12.20 -9.44
N TYR A 123 2.66 -11.00 -9.02
CA TYR A 123 2.02 -10.76 -7.72
C TYR A 123 0.50 -11.02 -7.73
N PHE A 124 -0.11 -11.29 -8.88
CA PHE A 124 -1.56 -11.36 -9.02
C PHE A 124 -2.02 -12.72 -9.54
N ASP A 125 -3.04 -13.28 -8.90
CA ASP A 125 -3.68 -14.51 -9.34
C ASP A 125 -4.66 -14.26 -10.49
N HIS A 126 -5.27 -13.08 -10.51
CA HIS A 126 -6.23 -12.66 -11.51
C HIS A 126 -5.98 -11.23 -11.96
N LYS A 127 -6.21 -10.97 -13.25
CA LYS A 127 -6.16 -9.63 -13.84
C LYS A 127 -7.48 -9.35 -14.54
N ILE A 128 -8.18 -8.34 -14.07
CA ILE A 128 -9.40 -7.83 -14.72
C ILE A 128 -9.00 -6.61 -15.54
N ARG A 129 -9.21 -6.68 -16.85
CA ARG A 129 -9.06 -5.53 -17.73
C ARG A 129 -10.43 -4.99 -18.08
N VAL A 130 -10.66 -3.73 -17.75
CA VAL A 130 -11.85 -2.98 -18.16
C VAL A 130 -11.45 -2.01 -19.25
N SER A 131 -12.13 -2.03 -20.38
CA SER A 131 -11.85 -1.14 -21.52
C SER A 131 -13.14 -0.63 -22.14
N LEU A 132 -13.10 0.59 -22.66
CA LEU A 132 -14.20 1.17 -23.45
C LEU A 132 -13.89 0.95 -24.94
N HIS A 133 -14.81 0.33 -25.66
CA HIS A 133 -14.70 0.15 -27.09
C HIS A 133 -16.07 0.43 -27.76
N ASN A 134 -16.11 1.40 -28.69
CA ASN A 134 -17.35 1.81 -29.36
C ASN A 134 -18.49 2.09 -28.36
N HIS A 135 -18.23 2.89 -27.33
CA HIS A 135 -19.18 3.24 -26.24
C HIS A 135 -19.71 2.02 -25.45
N LYS A 136 -19.06 0.87 -25.55
CA LYS A 136 -19.41 -0.33 -24.78
C LYS A 136 -18.26 -0.73 -23.86
N ILE A 137 -18.59 -1.00 -22.61
CA ILE A 137 -17.63 -1.52 -21.64
C ILE A 137 -17.34 -2.99 -21.96
N ARG A 138 -16.07 -3.32 -22.10
CA ARG A 138 -15.58 -4.70 -22.18
C ARG A 138 -14.80 -5.04 -20.93
N VAL A 139 -15.13 -6.19 -20.34
CA VAL A 139 -14.44 -6.74 -19.19
C VAL A 139 -13.78 -8.05 -19.61
N GLN A 140 -12.47 -8.15 -19.39
CA GLN A 140 -11.69 -9.37 -19.66
C GLN A 140 -11.05 -9.85 -18.37
N LEU A 141 -11.27 -11.09 -18.02
CA LEU A 141 -10.62 -11.75 -16.89
C LEU A 141 -9.51 -12.65 -17.43
N LYS A 142 -8.27 -12.40 -16.99
CA LYS A 142 -7.15 -13.34 -17.16
C LYS A 142 -6.89 -14.01 -15.82
N LYS A 143 -6.93 -15.33 -15.81
CA LYS A 143 -6.48 -16.14 -14.67
C LYS A 143 -5.03 -16.51 -14.89
N LYS A 144 -4.23 -16.47 -13.84
CA LYS A 144 -2.95 -17.16 -13.80
C LYS A 144 -3.24 -18.61 -13.44
N ASP A 145 -2.62 -19.55 -14.12
CA ASP A 145 -2.67 -20.97 -13.73
C ASP A 145 -1.87 -21.13 -12.44
N ALA A 146 -2.50 -20.93 -11.31
CA ALA A 146 -1.85 -21.09 -10.02
C ALA A 146 -2.80 -21.13 -8.83
N PRO A 147 -2.34 -21.67 -7.72
CA PRO A 147 -3.17 -21.97 -6.57
C PRO A 147 -3.44 -20.79 -5.65
N LYS A 148 -4.66 -20.63 -5.30
CA LYS A 148 -5.30 -20.37 -3.99
C LYS A 148 -5.21 -19.02 -3.27
N ASP A 149 -4.33 -18.06 -3.55
CA ASP A 149 -4.37 -16.77 -2.85
C ASP A 149 -4.72 -15.66 -3.82
N MET A 150 -5.95 -15.13 -3.72
CA MET A 150 -6.53 -14.27 -4.75
C MET A 150 -6.14 -12.81 -4.55
N ILE A 151 -5.15 -12.32 -5.31
CA ILE A 151 -5.01 -10.90 -5.60
C ILE A 151 -5.64 -10.63 -6.97
N VAL A 152 -6.69 -9.83 -7.03
CA VAL A 152 -7.36 -9.45 -8.29
C VAL A 152 -6.94 -8.04 -8.66
N ARG A 153 -6.31 -7.88 -9.84
CA ARG A 153 -5.96 -6.58 -10.41
C ARG A 153 -7.03 -6.10 -11.38
N ALA A 154 -7.64 -4.94 -11.13
CA ALA A 154 -8.40 -4.20 -12.13
C ALA A 154 -7.48 -3.17 -12.80
N SER A 155 -7.13 -3.35 -14.08
CA SER A 155 -6.34 -2.39 -14.84
C SER A 155 -7.18 -1.72 -15.92
N HIS A 156 -7.09 -0.41 -15.99
CA HIS A 156 -7.79 0.54 -16.87
C HIS A 156 -9.21 0.90 -16.46
N TYR A 157 -9.30 2.04 -15.83
CA TYR A 157 -10.50 2.85 -15.74
C TYR A 157 -10.27 4.04 -16.69
N GLU A 158 -10.81 4.02 -17.90
CA GLU A 158 -10.99 5.26 -18.65
C GLU A 158 -12.20 5.96 -18.04
N LYS A 159 -11.97 7.15 -17.45
CA LYS A 159 -13.05 8.02 -17.00
C LYS A 159 -13.98 8.28 -18.17
N ILE A 160 -15.23 7.84 -18.02
CA ILE A 160 -16.33 8.23 -18.91
C ILE A 160 -16.86 9.55 -18.33
N PHE A 161 -16.52 10.67 -18.92
CA PHE A 161 -17.25 11.92 -18.82
C PHE A 161 -17.63 12.39 -20.22
#